data_8c9007203240a232c60e0590e5afa13b
#
_entry.id   8c9007203240a232c60e0590e5afa13b
#
_cell.length_a   1.000
_cell.length_b   1.000
_cell.length_c   1.000
_cell.angle_alpha   90.00
_cell.angle_beta   90.00
_cell.angle_gamma   90.00
#
_symmetry.space_group_name_H-M   'P 1'
#
loop_
_entity.id
_entity.type
_entity.pdbx_description
1 polymer ?
#
loop_
_entity_poly.entity_id
_entity_poly.type
_entity_poly.pdbx_seq_one_letter_code
_entity_poly.pdbx_strand_id
1 'polypeptide(L)'
;MKNKSDDYVIRVLNSPQAIDAVQWNKLLALQEPASELNPFMRHEYLAAMQASGSAVPNTGWTPHFIALYNGTELVGVCALYLKSHSYGEYVFDWAWANAYQQHGLAYYPKALVASPFTPAPGPRLLAKDAATRVQLVKALMAWCDSEKLSSLHVLFGSDADIAACAEAGLMLRHTVQFHWKNVVPTLVAARTALPPEGAVLARGGPSLQTAAPTPVAARTAQPPTQTQFKDFEDFLGSLNQEKRKKIRQERRKVSEAGVVFRAIRGADMSSADWDFFYRCYERTYIEHGNAPYLSRNFFELMATQMPENWLMFVAEREDRPIACSLIALSSGEQNGQKTAYGRYWGALERVDCLHFEACYYQPLQWCIAHGFDSFEGGAQGEHKMARALLPVKTTSAHWLAHPSFADAVERFLAREEEGIAGYMEALERRNPFKPTAS
;
A
#
# COMPACT_ATOMS: atom_id res chain seq x y z
N MET A 1 12.79 -22.40 35.83
CA MET A 1 13.32 -21.36 34.94
C MET A 1 12.31 -20.22 34.97
N LYS A 2 12.65 -19.04 35.56
CA LYS A 2 11.81 -17.86 35.49
C LYS A 2 11.86 -17.37 34.03
N ASN A 3 10.72 -17.33 33.33
CA ASN A 3 10.59 -16.55 32.11
C ASN A 3 11.06 -15.13 32.42
N LYS A 4 12.15 -14.68 31.79
CA LYS A 4 12.43 -13.26 31.68
C LYS A 4 11.25 -12.69 30.90
N SER A 5 10.33 -11.99 31.59
CA SER A 5 9.45 -11.07 30.92
C SER A 5 10.38 -10.10 30.20
N ASP A 6 10.27 -10.03 28.88
CA ASP A 6 10.93 -8.98 28.11
C ASP A 6 10.30 -7.66 28.58
N ASP A 7 11.00 -6.96 29.48
CA ASP A 7 10.57 -5.64 29.98
C ASP A 7 10.80 -4.63 28.86
N TYR A 8 9.81 -4.49 27.96
CA TYR A 8 9.83 -3.46 26.96
C TYR A 8 9.57 -2.08 27.54
N VAL A 9 10.39 -1.12 27.18
CA VAL A 9 10.14 0.30 27.46
C VAL A 9 9.43 0.90 26.26
N ILE A 10 8.23 1.44 26.51
CA ILE A 10 7.45 2.16 25.50
C ILE A 10 7.85 3.63 25.55
N ARG A 11 8.17 4.21 24.40
CA ARG A 11 8.40 5.65 24.25
C ARG A 11 7.44 6.23 23.23
N VAL A 12 6.85 7.37 23.53
CA VAL A 12 6.04 8.19 22.63
C VAL A 12 6.87 9.39 22.22
N LEU A 13 7.10 9.54 20.93
CA LEU A 13 8.02 10.53 20.38
C LEU A 13 7.27 11.41 19.35
N ASN A 14 7.46 12.72 19.45
CA ASN A 14 6.73 13.70 18.64
C ASN A 14 7.39 13.99 17.29
N SER A 15 8.44 13.25 16.96
CA SER A 15 9.16 13.40 15.70
C SER A 15 9.85 12.10 15.30
N PRO A 16 9.85 11.72 14.01
CA PRO A 16 10.70 10.63 13.53
C PRO A 16 12.18 10.90 13.78
N GLN A 17 12.61 12.16 13.78
CA GLN A 17 14.00 12.55 14.04
C GLN A 17 14.48 12.22 15.47
N ALA A 18 13.57 11.95 16.40
CA ALA A 18 13.91 11.45 17.74
C ALA A 18 14.24 9.94 17.74
N ILE A 19 14.15 9.26 16.60
CA ILE A 19 14.45 7.85 16.41
C ILE A 19 15.65 7.73 15.47
N ASP A 20 16.58 6.83 15.78
CA ASP A 20 17.72 6.57 14.93
C ASP A 20 17.27 5.98 13.58
N ALA A 21 17.61 6.65 12.49
CA ALA A 21 17.19 6.26 11.13
C ALA A 21 17.73 4.88 10.72
N VAL A 22 18.93 4.52 11.19
CA VAL A 22 19.53 3.21 10.88
C VAL A 22 18.76 2.09 11.56
N GLN A 23 18.39 2.26 12.85
CA GLN A 23 17.59 1.28 13.56
C GLN A 23 16.17 1.15 12.96
N TRP A 24 15.54 2.27 12.59
CA TRP A 24 14.24 2.27 11.90
C TRP A 24 14.30 1.48 10.59
N ASN A 25 15.22 1.87 9.70
CA ASN A 25 15.34 1.24 8.38
C ASN A 25 15.80 -0.22 8.47
N LYS A 26 16.56 -0.61 9.52
CA LYS A 26 16.88 -2.00 9.82
C LYS A 26 15.63 -2.81 10.17
N LEU A 27 14.74 -2.27 11.01
CA LEU A 27 13.45 -2.91 11.29
C LEU A 27 12.57 -2.99 10.04
N LEU A 28 12.56 -1.95 9.21
CA LEU A 28 11.83 -1.97 7.93
C LEU A 28 12.34 -3.08 7.01
N ALA A 29 13.65 -3.27 6.92
CA ALA A 29 14.27 -4.32 6.09
C ALA A 29 13.97 -5.74 6.59
N LEU A 30 13.61 -5.92 7.86
CA LEU A 30 13.21 -7.22 8.42
C LEU A 30 11.78 -7.61 8.10
N GLN A 31 10.97 -6.71 7.52
CA GLN A 31 9.57 -7.01 7.25
C GLN A 31 9.44 -7.98 6.08
N GLU A 32 8.55 -8.93 6.20
CA GLU A 32 8.27 -9.90 5.14
C GLU A 32 7.14 -9.44 4.19
N PRO A 33 7.20 -9.92 2.93
CA PRO A 33 8.30 -10.69 2.32
C PRO A 33 9.55 -9.84 2.19
N ALA A 34 10.74 -10.47 2.14
CA ALA A 34 12.02 -9.79 1.93
C ALA A 34 12.01 -9.07 0.57
N SER A 35 11.30 -7.97 0.53
CA SER A 35 11.15 -7.08 -0.60
C SER A 35 12.11 -5.92 -0.43
N GLU A 36 12.40 -5.26 -1.51
CA GLU A 36 13.05 -3.96 -1.44
C GLU A 36 12.25 -3.02 -0.52
N LEU A 37 12.94 -2.12 0.18
CA LEU A 37 12.32 -1.22 1.15
C LEU A 37 11.16 -0.44 0.54
N ASN A 38 10.01 -0.48 1.20
CA ASN A 38 8.88 0.37 0.87
C ASN A 38 9.26 1.84 1.10
N PRO A 39 9.31 2.68 0.05
CA PRO A 39 9.81 4.05 0.16
C PRO A 39 9.00 4.91 1.12
N PHE A 40 7.71 4.63 1.26
CA PHE A 40 6.79 5.41 2.09
C PHE A 40 6.89 5.10 3.59
N MET A 41 7.64 4.06 3.96
CA MET A 41 7.92 3.67 5.34
C MET A 41 9.38 3.88 5.72
N ARG A 42 10.21 4.37 4.82
CA ARG A 42 11.57 4.79 5.16
C ARG A 42 11.54 5.96 6.15
N HIS A 43 12.51 5.97 7.06
CA HIS A 43 12.64 7.04 8.06
C HIS A 43 12.72 8.42 7.40
N GLU A 44 13.49 8.55 6.33
CA GLU A 44 13.72 9.79 5.56
C GLU A 44 12.41 10.34 4.98
N TYR A 45 11.53 9.46 4.47
CA TYR A 45 10.21 9.86 3.95
C TYR A 45 9.33 10.46 5.04
N LEU A 46 9.25 9.79 6.19
CA LEU A 46 8.43 10.23 7.32
C LEU A 46 9.00 11.51 7.96
N ALA A 47 10.33 11.63 8.03
CA ALA A 47 11.01 12.84 8.48
C ALA A 47 10.75 14.03 7.55
N ALA A 48 10.78 13.80 6.22
CA ALA A 48 10.44 14.82 5.24
C ALA A 48 8.98 15.27 5.32
N MET A 49 8.04 14.38 5.62
CA MET A 49 6.63 14.72 5.84
C MET A 49 6.46 15.77 6.96
N GLN A 50 7.18 15.61 8.06
CA GLN A 50 7.15 16.56 9.17
C GLN A 50 7.95 17.83 8.85
N ALA A 51 9.19 17.69 8.38
CA ALA A 51 10.09 18.81 8.13
C ALA A 51 9.57 19.79 7.06
N SER A 52 8.84 19.27 6.06
CA SER A 52 8.22 20.09 5.01
C SER A 52 6.93 20.78 5.44
N GLY A 53 6.43 20.49 6.63
CA GLY A 53 5.12 20.97 7.10
C GLY A 53 3.93 20.24 6.45
N SER A 54 4.15 19.13 5.73
CA SER A 54 3.07 18.39 5.06
C SER A 54 2.24 17.55 6.03
N ALA A 55 2.88 16.89 7.01
CA ALA A 55 2.19 16.14 8.06
C ALA A 55 2.54 16.69 9.45
N VAL A 56 1.82 17.72 9.86
CA VAL A 56 2.01 18.47 11.11
C VAL A 56 0.65 18.79 11.75
N PRO A 57 0.59 19.26 13.01
CA PRO A 57 -0.69 19.58 13.67
C PRO A 57 -1.60 20.50 12.84
N ASN A 58 -1.03 21.51 12.18
CA ASN A 58 -1.81 22.47 11.37
C ASN A 58 -2.47 21.82 10.13
N THR A 59 -1.98 20.68 9.67
CA THR A 59 -2.57 19.89 8.59
C THR A 59 -3.40 18.71 9.11
N GLY A 60 -3.67 18.68 10.42
CA GLY A 60 -4.44 17.64 11.10
C GLY A 60 -3.69 16.32 11.30
N TRP A 61 -2.35 16.33 11.23
CA TRP A 61 -1.48 15.18 11.44
C TRP A 61 -0.49 15.47 12.57
N THR A 62 -0.86 15.20 13.81
CA THR A 62 0.05 15.40 14.95
C THR A 62 0.88 14.15 15.19
N PRO A 63 2.22 14.16 14.96
CA PRO A 63 3.05 12.98 15.08
C PRO A 63 3.15 12.48 16.54
N HIS A 64 2.96 11.16 16.73
CA HIS A 64 3.15 10.44 17.97
C HIS A 64 3.75 9.07 17.67
N PHE A 65 5.05 9.02 17.36
CA PHE A 65 5.72 7.77 17.03
C PHE A 65 5.83 6.89 18.28
N ILE A 66 5.32 5.67 18.21
CA ILE A 66 5.41 4.70 19.31
C ILE A 66 6.60 3.77 19.05
N ALA A 67 7.52 3.71 20.01
CA ALA A 67 8.73 2.90 19.92
C ALA A 67 8.85 1.96 21.13
N LEU A 68 9.13 0.68 20.87
CA LEU A 68 9.42 -0.34 21.87
C LEU A 68 10.93 -0.60 21.90
N TYR A 69 11.49 -0.48 23.10
CA TYR A 69 12.91 -0.75 23.34
C TYR A 69 13.08 -1.95 24.27
N ASN A 70 14.06 -2.79 23.97
CA ASN A 70 14.62 -3.77 24.90
C ASN A 70 16.03 -3.28 25.28
N GLY A 71 16.17 -2.71 26.47
CA GLY A 71 17.37 -1.94 26.83
C GLY A 71 17.55 -0.73 25.92
N THR A 72 18.59 -0.72 25.11
CA THR A 72 18.88 0.35 24.13
C THR A 72 18.48 -0.01 22.68
N GLU A 73 18.10 -1.27 22.45
CA GLU A 73 17.75 -1.76 21.13
C GLU A 73 16.30 -1.42 20.79
N LEU A 74 16.07 -0.78 19.63
CA LEU A 74 14.75 -0.58 19.08
C LEU A 74 14.26 -1.91 18.50
N VAL A 75 13.21 -2.48 19.09
CA VAL A 75 12.68 -3.80 18.72
C VAL A 75 11.31 -3.73 18.05
N GLY A 76 10.61 -2.61 18.17
CA GLY A 76 9.34 -2.36 17.51
C GLY A 76 9.05 -0.87 17.40
N VAL A 77 8.46 -0.43 16.30
CA VAL A 77 8.15 0.98 16.07
C VAL A 77 7.03 1.16 15.05
N CYS A 78 6.24 2.21 15.18
CA CYS A 78 5.27 2.63 14.18
C CYS A 78 5.12 4.15 14.11
N ALA A 79 4.73 4.64 12.93
CA ALA A 79 4.37 6.03 12.70
C ALA A 79 2.89 6.25 13.04
N LEU A 80 2.62 6.63 14.29
CA LEU A 80 1.28 7.00 14.74
C LEU A 80 1.10 8.52 14.64
N TYR A 81 -0.11 8.92 14.27
CA TYR A 81 -0.53 10.33 14.24
C TYR A 81 -1.86 10.49 14.98
N LEU A 82 -2.00 11.57 15.75
CA LEU A 82 -3.31 12.03 16.18
C LEU A 82 -3.93 12.86 15.06
N LYS A 83 -5.11 12.46 14.64
CA LYS A 83 -5.85 13.07 13.52
C LYS A 83 -6.96 13.95 14.03
N SER A 84 -7.01 15.21 13.58
CA SER A 84 -8.12 16.13 13.87
C SER A 84 -9.27 16.03 12.85
N HIS A 85 -9.08 15.28 11.75
CA HIS A 85 -10.05 15.01 10.68
C HIS A 85 -9.58 13.82 9.82
N SER A 86 -10.44 13.25 8.97
CA SER A 86 -10.11 12.06 8.15
C SER A 86 -9.61 12.36 6.73
N TYR A 87 -9.23 13.60 6.41
CA TYR A 87 -8.64 13.91 5.10
C TYR A 87 -7.24 13.31 4.96
N GLY A 88 -6.94 12.81 3.75
CA GLY A 88 -5.63 12.27 3.38
C GLY A 88 -5.36 10.84 3.84
N GLU A 89 -6.38 10.11 4.32
CA GLU A 89 -6.27 8.75 4.83
C GLU A 89 -6.61 7.67 3.80
N TYR A 90 -7.50 7.98 2.84
CA TYR A 90 -8.01 7.08 1.80
C TYR A 90 -8.80 5.85 2.30
N VAL A 91 -9.06 5.75 3.60
CA VAL A 91 -10.04 4.83 4.21
C VAL A 91 -11.10 5.69 4.86
N PHE A 92 -12.32 5.67 4.29
CA PHE A 92 -13.35 6.62 4.65
C PHE A 92 -14.16 6.15 5.86
N ASP A 93 -14.05 6.86 6.97
CA ASP A 93 -14.76 6.61 8.23
C ASP A 93 -15.74 7.74 8.59
N TRP A 94 -16.14 8.53 7.61
CA TRP A 94 -17.09 9.66 7.80
C TRP A 94 -18.40 9.25 8.48
N ALA A 95 -18.91 8.05 8.15
CA ALA A 95 -20.11 7.51 8.76
C ALA A 95 -19.95 7.31 10.28
N TRP A 96 -18.74 6.87 10.71
CA TRP A 96 -18.44 6.67 12.12
C TRP A 96 -18.32 8.00 12.84
N ALA A 97 -17.60 8.96 12.27
CA ALA A 97 -17.45 10.30 12.81
C ALA A 97 -18.84 10.98 12.98
N ASN A 98 -19.70 10.87 11.97
CA ASN A 98 -21.07 11.40 12.02
C ASN A 98 -21.90 10.71 13.12
N ALA A 99 -21.80 9.39 13.28
CA ALA A 99 -22.50 8.66 14.33
C ALA A 99 -22.08 9.13 15.72
N TYR A 100 -20.78 9.32 15.98
CA TYR A 100 -20.29 9.89 17.24
C TYR A 100 -20.87 11.27 17.49
N GLN A 101 -20.82 12.16 16.48
CA GLN A 101 -21.37 13.52 16.58
C GLN A 101 -22.86 13.52 16.90
N GLN A 102 -23.67 12.66 16.25
CA GLN A 102 -25.11 12.54 16.50
C GLN A 102 -25.45 12.11 17.93
N HIS A 103 -24.53 11.39 18.59
CA HIS A 103 -24.67 10.98 19.99
C HIS A 103 -23.97 11.91 20.98
N GLY A 104 -23.49 13.07 20.53
CA GLY A 104 -22.83 14.07 21.39
C GLY A 104 -21.44 13.63 21.87
N LEU A 105 -20.79 12.68 21.18
CA LEU A 105 -19.48 12.17 21.51
C LEU A 105 -18.41 12.72 20.55
N ALA A 106 -17.20 12.95 21.06
CA ALA A 106 -16.06 13.37 20.26
C ALA A 106 -15.45 12.17 19.55
N TYR A 107 -15.35 12.21 18.22
CA TYR A 107 -14.61 11.23 17.42
C TYR A 107 -13.15 11.63 17.27
N TYR A 108 -12.88 12.91 17.08
CA TYR A 108 -11.53 13.47 16.97
C TYR A 108 -11.06 14.08 18.30
N PRO A 109 -9.73 14.04 18.61
CA PRO A 109 -8.71 13.37 17.83
C PRO A 109 -8.81 11.85 17.90
N LYS A 110 -8.44 11.18 16.80
CA LYS A 110 -8.32 9.72 16.73
C LYS A 110 -6.86 9.31 16.46
N ALA A 111 -6.49 8.10 16.86
CA ALA A 111 -5.16 7.55 16.58
C ALA A 111 -5.11 6.87 15.21
N LEU A 112 -4.07 7.15 14.42
CA LEU A 112 -3.87 6.63 13.08
C LEU A 112 -2.44 6.16 12.88
N VAL A 113 -2.23 4.89 12.56
CA VAL A 113 -0.96 4.32 12.08
C VAL A 113 -1.04 4.20 10.57
N ALA A 114 -0.32 5.07 9.86
CA ALA A 114 -0.33 5.14 8.40
C ALA A 114 0.91 5.86 7.87
N SER A 115 1.19 5.68 6.58
CA SER A 115 2.03 6.62 5.85
C SER A 115 1.14 7.79 5.38
N PRO A 116 1.43 9.05 5.76
CA PRO A 116 0.57 10.18 5.43
C PRO A 116 0.35 10.34 3.91
N PHE A 117 -0.88 10.65 3.53
CA PHE A 117 -1.31 10.89 2.14
C PHE A 117 -0.96 9.75 1.16
N THR A 118 -0.80 8.52 1.67
CA THR A 118 -0.26 7.40 0.88
C THR A 118 -1.09 6.14 1.08
N PRO A 119 -1.91 5.74 0.08
CA PRO A 119 -2.74 4.54 0.16
C PRO A 119 -1.99 3.25 -0.22
N ALA A 120 -0.67 3.30 -0.47
CA ALA A 120 0.11 2.11 -0.81
C ALA A 120 0.13 1.12 0.37
N PRO A 121 -0.22 -0.15 0.19
CA PRO A 121 -0.09 -1.19 1.21
C PRO A 121 1.37 -1.42 1.59
N GLY A 122 1.58 -1.91 2.81
CA GLY A 122 2.93 -2.26 3.27
C GLY A 122 3.06 -2.28 4.79
N PRO A 123 4.26 -2.53 5.31
CA PRO A 123 4.48 -2.64 6.74
C PRO A 123 4.19 -1.31 7.45
N ARG A 124 3.38 -1.39 8.50
CA ARG A 124 3.02 -0.26 9.36
C ARG A 124 3.54 -0.44 10.78
N LEU A 125 3.65 -1.70 11.20
CA LEU A 125 4.09 -2.11 12.52
C LEU A 125 5.46 -2.78 12.38
N LEU A 126 6.52 -1.96 12.34
CA LEU A 126 7.88 -2.47 12.19
C LEU A 126 8.30 -3.16 13.48
N ALA A 127 8.60 -4.45 13.43
CA ALA A 127 8.96 -5.23 14.59
C ALA A 127 10.00 -6.30 14.25
N LYS A 128 10.84 -6.66 15.23
CA LYS A 128 11.89 -7.69 15.04
C LYS A 128 11.32 -9.08 14.77
N ASP A 129 10.10 -9.36 15.24
CA ASP A 129 9.40 -10.64 15.07
C ASP A 129 7.88 -10.47 15.27
N ALA A 130 7.11 -11.52 14.98
CA ALA A 130 5.66 -11.53 15.08
C ALA A 130 5.16 -11.27 16.51
N ALA A 131 5.81 -11.85 17.52
CA ALA A 131 5.41 -11.66 18.92
C ALA A 131 5.58 -10.19 19.36
N THR A 132 6.69 -9.56 18.99
CA THR A 132 6.95 -8.14 19.25
C THR A 132 5.93 -7.27 18.51
N ARG A 133 5.50 -7.65 17.28
CA ARG A 133 4.48 -6.91 16.55
C ARG A 133 3.13 -6.94 17.27
N VAL A 134 2.71 -8.08 17.81
CA VAL A 134 1.50 -8.18 18.64
C VAL A 134 1.62 -7.33 19.91
N GLN A 135 2.80 -7.32 20.56
CA GLN A 135 3.04 -6.45 21.72
C GLN A 135 2.95 -4.96 21.35
N LEU A 136 3.44 -4.58 20.17
CA LEU A 136 3.31 -3.20 19.69
C LEU A 136 1.83 -2.82 19.51
N VAL A 137 0.99 -3.69 18.94
CA VAL A 137 -0.46 -3.43 18.82
C VAL A 137 -1.11 -3.28 20.18
N LYS A 138 -0.82 -4.17 21.13
CA LYS A 138 -1.34 -4.07 22.51
C LYS A 138 -0.91 -2.80 23.20
N ALA A 139 0.34 -2.37 23.00
CA ALA A 139 0.86 -1.11 23.53
C ALA A 139 0.13 0.11 22.94
N LEU A 140 -0.16 0.08 21.62
CA LEU A 140 -0.95 1.12 20.95
C LEU A 140 -2.37 1.22 21.52
N MET A 141 -3.05 0.10 21.69
CA MET A 141 -4.41 0.08 22.28
C MET A 141 -4.41 0.62 23.70
N ALA A 142 -3.47 0.16 24.55
CA ALA A 142 -3.35 0.62 25.94
C ALA A 142 -3.02 2.12 26.02
N TRP A 143 -2.16 2.61 25.13
CA TRP A 143 -1.87 4.03 25.04
C TRP A 143 -3.09 4.84 24.60
N CYS A 144 -3.82 4.38 23.56
CA CYS A 144 -5.05 5.05 23.12
C CYS A 144 -6.11 5.13 24.24
N ASP A 145 -6.26 4.06 25.03
CA ASP A 145 -7.17 4.03 26.15
C ASP A 145 -6.74 5.00 27.26
N SER A 146 -5.45 5.06 27.59
CA SER A 146 -4.89 6.01 28.57
C SER A 146 -5.07 7.47 28.17
N GLU A 147 -4.95 7.79 26.88
CA GLU A 147 -5.17 9.12 26.30
C GLU A 147 -6.66 9.40 26.03
N LYS A 148 -7.54 8.46 26.32
CA LYS A 148 -9.00 8.56 26.10
C LYS A 148 -9.37 8.88 24.65
N LEU A 149 -8.64 8.31 23.70
CA LEU A 149 -8.91 8.47 22.29
C LEU A 149 -10.14 7.65 21.88
N SER A 150 -10.89 8.13 20.91
CA SER A 150 -12.09 7.46 20.42
C SER A 150 -11.81 6.14 19.70
N SER A 151 -10.67 6.07 19.00
CA SER A 151 -10.34 4.94 18.13
C SER A 151 -8.87 4.90 17.74
N LEU A 152 -8.43 3.70 17.30
CA LEU A 152 -7.14 3.42 16.68
C LEU A 152 -7.38 2.80 15.30
N HIS A 153 -6.68 3.28 14.29
CA HIS A 153 -6.74 2.76 12.93
C HIS A 153 -5.33 2.42 12.43
N VAL A 154 -5.14 1.22 11.86
CA VAL A 154 -3.93 0.81 11.16
C VAL A 154 -4.30 0.64 9.69
N LEU A 155 -3.86 1.56 8.82
CA LEU A 155 -4.32 1.60 7.43
C LEU A 155 -3.37 0.92 6.46
N PHE A 156 -3.93 0.10 5.56
CA PHE A 156 -3.19 -0.58 4.49
C PHE A 156 -1.98 -1.37 5.02
N GLY A 157 -2.17 -2.08 6.13
CA GLY A 157 -1.12 -2.90 6.75
C GLY A 157 -0.70 -4.08 5.85
N SER A 158 0.53 -4.56 6.06
CA SER A 158 0.99 -5.83 5.50
C SER A 158 0.21 -7.01 6.10
N ASP A 159 0.27 -8.18 5.45
CA ASP A 159 -0.39 -9.39 5.98
C ASP A 159 0.06 -9.70 7.42
N ALA A 160 1.34 -9.49 7.72
CA ALA A 160 1.89 -9.67 9.06
C ALA A 160 1.34 -8.66 10.08
N ASP A 161 1.14 -7.40 9.67
CA ASP A 161 0.50 -6.38 10.51
C ASP A 161 -0.95 -6.72 10.80
N ILE A 162 -1.68 -7.13 9.76
CA ILE A 162 -3.10 -7.49 9.86
C ILE A 162 -3.29 -8.72 10.73
N ALA A 163 -2.42 -9.73 10.61
CA ALA A 163 -2.45 -10.90 11.50
C ALA A 163 -2.24 -10.51 12.97
N ALA A 164 -1.28 -9.63 13.25
CA ALA A 164 -1.02 -9.13 14.61
C ALA A 164 -2.18 -8.28 15.16
N CYS A 165 -2.80 -7.46 14.31
CA CYS A 165 -3.98 -6.68 14.67
C CYS A 165 -5.18 -7.58 14.99
N ALA A 166 -5.43 -8.62 14.17
CA ALA A 166 -6.49 -9.60 14.38
C ALA A 166 -6.28 -10.40 15.69
N GLU A 167 -5.04 -10.85 15.95
CA GLU A 167 -4.67 -11.53 17.20
C GLU A 167 -4.90 -10.63 18.43
N ALA A 168 -4.67 -9.33 18.29
CA ALA A 168 -4.91 -8.35 19.36
C ALA A 168 -6.39 -7.94 19.49
N GLY A 169 -7.29 -8.44 18.60
CA GLY A 169 -8.73 -8.19 18.66
C GLY A 169 -9.22 -6.93 17.93
N LEU A 170 -8.46 -6.39 16.99
CA LEU A 170 -8.92 -5.30 16.12
C LEU A 170 -9.86 -5.85 15.04
N MET A 171 -10.89 -5.07 14.70
CA MET A 171 -11.80 -5.34 13.59
C MET A 171 -11.08 -5.09 12.26
N LEU A 172 -11.31 -5.94 11.27
CA LEU A 172 -10.71 -5.80 9.94
C LEU A 172 -11.68 -5.16 8.95
N ARG A 173 -11.15 -4.27 8.11
CA ARG A 173 -11.88 -3.64 7.01
C ARG A 173 -11.14 -3.86 5.70
N HIS A 174 -11.85 -4.34 4.71
CA HIS A 174 -11.31 -4.62 3.39
C HIS A 174 -11.69 -3.55 2.38
N THR A 175 -10.76 -3.23 1.46
CA THR A 175 -11.00 -2.37 0.31
C THR A 175 -10.33 -2.97 -0.92
N VAL A 176 -10.63 -2.42 -2.11
CA VAL A 176 -10.06 -2.92 -3.36
C VAL A 176 -9.17 -1.86 -3.99
N GLN A 177 -7.95 -2.25 -4.33
CA GLN A 177 -7.03 -1.49 -5.16
C GLN A 177 -6.76 -2.23 -6.47
N PHE A 178 -6.00 -1.63 -7.38
CA PHE A 178 -5.71 -2.20 -8.68
C PHE A 178 -4.21 -2.19 -8.94
N HIS A 179 -3.62 -3.39 -9.01
CA HIS A 179 -2.18 -3.59 -9.18
C HIS A 179 -1.90 -4.40 -10.44
N TRP A 180 -0.80 -4.11 -11.11
CA TRP A 180 -0.27 -4.92 -12.19
C TRP A 180 0.87 -5.81 -11.67
N LYS A 181 0.94 -7.02 -12.18
CA LYS A 181 2.02 -7.98 -11.93
C LYS A 181 2.76 -8.27 -13.22
N ASN A 182 4.10 -8.26 -13.16
CA ASN A 182 4.95 -8.63 -14.28
C ASN A 182 5.09 -10.15 -14.39
N VAL A 183 3.97 -10.81 -14.66
CA VAL A 183 3.88 -12.26 -14.72
C VAL A 183 2.99 -12.67 -15.88
N VAL A 184 3.53 -13.53 -16.75
CA VAL A 184 2.72 -14.17 -17.78
C VAL A 184 1.67 -15.06 -17.12
N PRO A 185 0.36 -14.84 -17.37
CA PRO A 185 -0.69 -15.66 -16.77
C PRO A 185 -0.52 -17.13 -17.18
N THR A 186 -0.13 -17.97 -16.23
CA THR A 186 -0.08 -19.43 -16.39
C THR A 186 -1.28 -20.10 -15.72
N LEU A 187 -1.67 -21.28 -16.20
CA LEU A 187 -2.86 -22.07 -15.81
C LEU A 187 -2.86 -22.59 -14.35
N VAL A 188 -2.18 -21.94 -13.40
CA VAL A 188 -2.09 -22.45 -12.04
C VAL A 188 -2.62 -21.43 -11.06
N ALA A 189 -3.93 -21.28 -10.92
CA ALA A 189 -4.54 -20.76 -9.67
C ALA A 189 -6.07 -20.73 -9.71
N ALA A 190 -6.73 -21.74 -10.23
CA ALA A 190 -8.18 -21.91 -10.04
C ALA A 190 -8.51 -23.16 -9.19
N ARG A 191 -7.67 -23.49 -8.20
CA ARG A 191 -7.92 -24.56 -7.24
C ARG A 191 -7.37 -24.21 -5.85
N THR A 192 -7.76 -23.11 -5.28
CA THR A 192 -7.94 -23.05 -3.82
C THR A 192 -9.36 -23.53 -3.57
N ALA A 193 -9.46 -24.83 -3.36
CA ALA A 193 -10.68 -25.54 -3.11
C ALA A 193 -11.38 -25.00 -1.86
N LEU A 194 -12.65 -24.69 -2.01
CA LEU A 194 -13.61 -24.84 -0.94
C LEU A 194 -13.47 -26.26 -0.38
N PRO A 195 -13.48 -26.46 0.95
CA PRO A 195 -13.56 -27.82 1.49
C PRO A 195 -14.87 -28.44 1.05
N PRO A 196 -14.90 -29.76 0.77
CA PRO A 196 -16.12 -30.42 0.33
C PRO A 196 -17.16 -30.36 1.45
N GLU A 197 -18.30 -29.77 1.14
CA GLU A 197 -19.52 -29.99 1.95
C GLU A 197 -19.87 -31.45 1.96
N GLY A 198 -20.08 -31.99 3.16
CA GLY A 198 -20.72 -33.30 3.34
C GLY A 198 -19.85 -34.39 3.94
N ALA A 199 -19.44 -34.25 5.20
CA ALA A 199 -19.12 -35.42 6.03
C ALA A 199 -20.23 -35.62 7.05
N VAL A 200 -21.16 -36.53 6.73
CA VAL A 200 -22.16 -37.05 7.65
C VAL A 200 -21.45 -37.83 8.76
N LEU A 201 -21.71 -37.46 10.00
CA LEU A 201 -21.27 -38.16 11.20
C LEU A 201 -21.88 -39.56 11.25
N ALA A 202 -21.06 -40.60 11.04
CA ALA A 202 -21.40 -41.97 11.44
C ALA A 202 -20.75 -42.27 12.80
N ARG A 203 -21.61 -42.64 13.77
CA ARG A 203 -21.21 -43.08 15.11
C ARG A 203 -20.79 -44.57 15.08
N GLY A 204 -19.72 -44.89 15.83
CA GLY A 204 -19.64 -46.14 16.59
C GLY A 204 -18.59 -47.15 16.19
N GLY A 205 -17.67 -47.46 17.14
CA GLY A 205 -17.08 -48.77 17.39
C GLY A 205 -15.58 -48.95 17.11
N PRO A 206 -14.88 -49.90 17.72
CA PRO A 206 -13.70 -49.65 18.54
C PRO A 206 -12.35 -50.05 17.92
N SER A 207 -11.31 -49.42 18.47
CA SER A 207 -9.85 -49.76 18.53
C SER A 207 -9.27 -50.84 17.60
N LEU A 208 -8.28 -50.45 16.81
CA LEU A 208 -7.14 -51.28 16.44
C LEU A 208 -5.88 -50.39 16.31
N GLN A 209 -4.86 -50.77 17.11
CA GLN A 209 -3.53 -50.20 17.06
C GLN A 209 -2.88 -50.52 15.71
N THR A 210 -2.36 -49.52 15.01
CA THR A 210 -1.40 -49.75 13.93
C THR A 210 -0.34 -48.62 13.92
N ALA A 211 0.87 -49.08 13.67
CA ALA A 211 2.17 -48.42 13.73
C ALA A 211 2.24 -47.01 13.10
N ALA A 212 3.05 -46.16 13.72
CA ALA A 212 3.40 -44.85 13.21
C ALA A 212 4.12 -44.93 11.82
N PRO A 213 3.69 -44.16 10.83
CA PRO A 213 4.47 -44.03 9.60
C PRO A 213 5.65 -43.09 9.83
N THR A 214 6.81 -43.53 9.39
CA THR A 214 8.07 -42.78 9.31
C THR A 214 7.85 -41.46 8.54
N PRO A 215 8.37 -40.31 8.98
CA PRO A 215 8.24 -39.06 8.24
C PRO A 215 9.02 -39.13 6.94
N VAL A 216 8.33 -39.26 5.83
CA VAL A 216 8.88 -38.96 4.51
C VAL A 216 9.14 -37.48 4.46
N ALA A 217 10.42 -37.09 4.34
CA ALA A 217 10.81 -35.70 4.16
C ALA A 217 10.05 -35.09 2.97
N ALA A 218 9.13 -34.17 3.28
CA ALA A 218 8.46 -33.36 2.29
C ALA A 218 9.54 -32.54 1.57
N ARG A 219 9.87 -32.93 0.33
CA ARG A 219 10.59 -32.06 -0.58
C ARG A 219 9.73 -30.81 -0.75
N THR A 220 10.17 -29.69 -0.19
CA THR A 220 9.64 -28.38 -0.48
C THR A 220 9.84 -28.14 -1.99
N ALA A 221 8.80 -28.37 -2.78
CA ALA A 221 8.78 -27.98 -4.17
C ALA A 221 8.89 -26.45 -4.18
N GLN A 222 9.97 -25.90 -4.75
CA GLN A 222 10.08 -24.50 -5.05
C GLN A 222 8.85 -24.11 -5.89
N PRO A 223 8.17 -23.00 -5.58
CA PRO A 223 7.08 -22.53 -6.41
C PRO A 223 7.58 -22.38 -7.85
N PRO A 224 6.77 -22.72 -8.86
CA PRO A 224 7.18 -22.61 -10.25
C PRO A 224 7.62 -21.20 -10.53
N THR A 225 8.79 -21.04 -11.14
CA THR A 225 9.35 -19.74 -11.51
C THR A 225 8.36 -19.07 -12.46
N GLN A 226 7.69 -18.04 -11.98
CA GLN A 226 6.74 -17.27 -12.79
C GLN A 226 7.54 -16.51 -13.86
N THR A 227 7.22 -16.73 -15.13
CA THR A 227 7.91 -16.07 -16.25
C THR A 227 7.42 -14.63 -16.37
N GLN A 228 8.34 -13.67 -16.30
CA GLN A 228 8.05 -12.25 -16.55
C GLN A 228 7.82 -11.99 -18.04
N PHE A 229 7.13 -10.89 -18.36
CA PHE A 229 7.01 -10.42 -19.73
C PHE A 229 8.39 -10.00 -20.28
N LYS A 230 8.68 -10.36 -21.53
CA LYS A 230 9.94 -10.01 -22.20
C LYS A 230 10.02 -8.53 -22.55
N ASP A 231 8.90 -7.99 -23.03
CA ASP A 231 8.76 -6.62 -23.45
C ASP A 231 7.27 -6.20 -23.43
N PHE A 232 6.99 -4.94 -23.76
CA PHE A 232 5.64 -4.41 -23.75
C PHE A 232 4.73 -5.05 -24.81
N GLU A 233 5.25 -5.50 -25.95
CA GLU A 233 4.48 -6.20 -26.97
C GLU A 233 4.09 -7.62 -26.52
N ASP A 234 4.97 -8.32 -25.79
CA ASP A 234 4.65 -9.60 -25.15
C ASP A 234 3.52 -9.43 -24.13
N PHE A 235 3.61 -8.38 -23.29
CA PHE A 235 2.51 -8.01 -22.39
C PHE A 235 1.21 -7.73 -23.15
N LEU A 236 1.22 -6.90 -24.20
CA LEU A 236 0.04 -6.66 -25.03
C LEU A 236 -0.48 -7.95 -25.65
N GLY A 237 0.44 -8.86 -26.04
CA GLY A 237 0.13 -10.17 -26.57
C GLY A 237 -0.69 -11.04 -25.63
N SER A 238 -0.54 -10.90 -24.33
CA SER A 238 -1.28 -11.63 -23.29
C SER A 238 -2.73 -11.16 -23.13
N LEU A 239 -3.05 -9.93 -23.55
CA LEU A 239 -4.37 -9.34 -23.41
C LEU A 239 -5.35 -9.84 -24.47
N ASN A 240 -6.65 -9.79 -24.18
CA ASN A 240 -7.68 -10.02 -25.18
C ASN A 240 -7.62 -8.96 -26.29
N GLN A 241 -8.19 -9.28 -27.46
CA GLN A 241 -8.06 -8.46 -28.67
C GLN A 241 -8.61 -7.03 -28.48
N GLU A 242 -9.73 -6.90 -27.78
CA GLU A 242 -10.39 -5.61 -27.54
C GLU A 242 -9.48 -4.67 -26.72
N LYS A 243 -8.94 -5.17 -25.61
CA LYS A 243 -8.09 -4.37 -24.72
C LYS A 243 -6.77 -4.00 -25.39
N ARG A 244 -6.14 -4.95 -26.08
CA ARG A 244 -4.93 -4.70 -26.87
C ARG A 244 -5.16 -3.64 -27.96
N LYS A 245 -6.27 -3.71 -28.70
CA LYS A 245 -6.62 -2.71 -29.72
C LYS A 245 -6.82 -1.33 -29.08
N LYS A 246 -7.53 -1.27 -27.97
CA LYS A 246 -7.79 -0.02 -27.22
C LYS A 246 -6.50 0.63 -26.75
N ILE A 247 -5.59 -0.12 -26.12
CA ILE A 247 -4.30 0.41 -25.64
C ILE A 247 -3.49 0.97 -26.81
N ARG A 248 -3.36 0.22 -27.91
CA ARG A 248 -2.65 0.69 -29.10
C ARG A 248 -3.27 1.95 -29.71
N GLN A 249 -4.59 2.07 -29.70
CA GLN A 249 -5.30 3.26 -30.17
C GLN A 249 -5.05 4.47 -29.25
N GLU A 250 -5.08 4.30 -27.93
CA GLU A 250 -4.83 5.36 -26.97
C GLU A 250 -3.38 5.87 -27.10
N ARG A 251 -2.39 4.96 -27.19
CA ARG A 251 -0.98 5.32 -27.40
C ARG A 251 -0.77 6.06 -28.73
N ARG A 252 -1.40 5.58 -29.82
CA ARG A 252 -1.31 6.23 -31.13
C ARG A 252 -1.84 7.65 -31.12
N LYS A 253 -2.96 7.94 -30.44
CA LYS A 253 -3.49 9.31 -30.32
C LYS A 253 -2.49 10.27 -29.69
N VAL A 254 -1.76 9.83 -28.66
CA VAL A 254 -0.73 10.64 -28.00
C VAL A 254 0.44 10.90 -28.95
N SER A 255 0.90 9.87 -29.65
CA SER A 255 1.97 9.99 -30.65
C SER A 255 1.58 10.90 -31.83
N GLU A 256 0.36 10.73 -32.37
CA GLU A 256 -0.18 11.58 -33.46
C GLU A 256 -0.34 13.06 -33.04
N ALA A 257 -0.51 13.32 -31.73
CA ALA A 257 -0.51 14.68 -31.18
C ALA A 257 0.92 15.28 -31.06
N GLY A 258 1.95 14.59 -31.52
CA GLY A 258 3.34 15.03 -31.46
C GLY A 258 3.97 14.96 -30.07
N VAL A 259 3.42 14.15 -29.16
CA VAL A 259 3.95 14.02 -27.80
C VAL A 259 4.99 12.90 -27.73
N VAL A 260 6.14 13.21 -27.18
CA VAL A 260 7.22 12.27 -26.87
C VAL A 260 7.44 12.20 -25.36
N PHE A 261 8.04 11.11 -24.88
CA PHE A 261 8.29 10.90 -23.44
C PHE A 261 9.77 10.71 -23.18
N ARG A 262 10.25 11.31 -22.07
CA ARG A 262 11.52 10.96 -21.47
C ARG A 262 11.31 10.48 -20.04
N ALA A 263 12.04 9.44 -19.66
CA ALA A 263 12.08 8.91 -18.29
C ALA A 263 13.35 9.43 -17.58
N ILE A 264 13.20 9.97 -16.39
CA ILE A 264 14.32 10.54 -15.62
C ILE A 264 14.32 9.91 -14.24
N ARG A 265 15.44 9.31 -13.83
CA ARG A 265 15.65 8.82 -12.46
C ARG A 265 15.85 10.01 -11.52
N GLY A 266 15.43 9.85 -10.23
CA GLY A 266 15.50 10.95 -9.27
C GLY A 266 16.91 11.53 -9.07
N ALA A 267 17.96 10.71 -9.19
CA ALA A 267 19.36 11.17 -9.13
C ALA A 267 19.74 12.07 -10.31
N ASP A 268 19.07 11.95 -11.45
CA ASP A 268 19.33 12.70 -12.68
C ASP A 268 18.35 13.89 -12.87
N MET A 269 17.36 14.03 -11.98
CA MET A 269 16.40 15.13 -12.03
C MET A 269 17.04 16.44 -11.58
N SER A 270 17.02 17.45 -12.44
CA SER A 270 17.40 18.81 -12.11
C SER A 270 16.36 19.51 -11.21
N SER A 271 16.74 20.61 -10.57
CA SER A 271 15.79 21.47 -9.85
C SER A 271 14.65 21.95 -10.76
N ALA A 272 14.96 22.24 -12.04
CA ALA A 272 13.95 22.66 -13.02
C ALA A 272 12.93 21.53 -13.33
N ASP A 273 13.35 20.27 -13.35
CA ASP A 273 12.44 19.13 -13.51
C ASP A 273 11.49 19.02 -12.30
N TRP A 274 12.00 19.17 -11.07
CA TRP A 274 11.19 19.17 -9.86
C TRP A 274 10.24 20.37 -9.80
N ASP A 275 10.63 21.53 -10.26
CA ASP A 275 9.77 22.73 -10.34
C ASP A 275 8.67 22.54 -11.38
N PHE A 276 9.01 21.93 -12.52
CA PHE A 276 8.01 21.57 -13.54
C PHE A 276 7.00 20.55 -12.99
N PHE A 277 7.50 19.51 -12.35
CA PHE A 277 6.65 18.52 -11.70
C PHE A 277 5.71 19.18 -10.68
N TYR A 278 6.24 20.04 -9.79
CA TYR A 278 5.41 20.65 -8.76
C TYR A 278 4.30 21.53 -9.34
N ARG A 279 4.56 22.27 -10.40
CA ARG A 279 3.53 23.05 -11.11
C ARG A 279 2.42 22.15 -11.68
N CYS A 280 2.76 21.01 -12.25
CA CYS A 280 1.79 20.02 -12.73
C CYS A 280 0.97 19.43 -11.58
N TYR A 281 1.64 19.03 -10.50
CA TYR A 281 1.05 18.48 -9.29
C TYR A 281 0.07 19.45 -8.63
N GLU A 282 0.50 20.67 -8.37
CA GLU A 282 -0.31 21.73 -7.76
C GLU A 282 -1.55 22.04 -8.61
N ARG A 283 -1.39 22.16 -9.92
CA ARG A 283 -2.51 22.40 -10.84
C ARG A 283 -3.58 21.32 -10.74
N THR A 284 -3.20 20.05 -10.66
CA THR A 284 -4.14 18.95 -10.50
C THR A 284 -5.00 19.11 -9.24
N TYR A 285 -4.40 19.51 -8.12
CA TYR A 285 -5.15 19.73 -6.88
C TYR A 285 -6.08 20.94 -6.97
N ILE A 286 -5.60 22.05 -7.52
CA ILE A 286 -6.40 23.27 -7.69
C ILE A 286 -7.60 23.02 -8.61
N GLU A 287 -7.42 22.30 -9.71
CA GLU A 287 -8.50 21.92 -10.64
C GLU A 287 -9.58 21.05 -9.96
N HIS A 288 -9.23 20.31 -8.89
CA HIS A 288 -10.15 19.53 -8.07
C HIS A 288 -10.69 20.32 -6.84
N GLY A 289 -10.39 21.61 -6.73
CA GLY A 289 -10.86 22.45 -5.63
C GLY A 289 -10.15 22.22 -4.29
N ASN A 290 -8.95 21.64 -4.30
CA ASN A 290 -8.17 21.35 -3.10
C ASN A 290 -6.80 22.02 -3.14
N ALA A 291 -6.23 22.29 -1.96
CA ALA A 291 -4.82 22.62 -1.85
C ALA A 291 -3.96 21.33 -1.94
N PRO A 292 -2.73 21.40 -2.49
CA PRO A 292 -1.79 20.30 -2.46
C PRO A 292 -1.50 19.82 -1.03
N TYR A 293 -1.53 18.51 -0.80
CA TYR A 293 -1.16 17.94 0.50
C TYR A 293 0.34 18.07 0.78
N LEU A 294 1.16 17.96 -0.26
CA LEU A 294 2.62 18.00 -0.16
C LEU A 294 3.16 19.32 -0.70
N SER A 295 4.06 19.93 0.06
CA SER A 295 4.70 21.19 -0.35
C SER A 295 5.84 20.94 -1.35
N ARG A 296 6.29 22.00 -2.05
CA ARG A 296 7.49 21.92 -2.91
C ARG A 296 8.74 21.51 -2.12
N ASN A 297 8.82 21.95 -0.85
CA ASN A 297 9.92 21.58 0.05
C ASN A 297 9.94 20.06 0.36
N PHE A 298 8.79 19.41 0.45
CA PHE A 298 8.75 17.94 0.57
C PHE A 298 9.48 17.26 -0.59
N PHE A 299 9.20 17.67 -1.82
CA PHE A 299 9.84 17.10 -3.00
C PHE A 299 11.33 17.44 -3.12
N GLU A 300 11.77 18.58 -2.60
CA GLU A 300 13.19 18.91 -2.47
C GLU A 300 13.91 17.98 -1.49
N LEU A 301 13.29 17.69 -0.35
CA LEU A 301 13.81 16.68 0.58
C LEU A 301 13.86 15.29 -0.05
N MET A 302 12.86 14.91 -0.84
CA MET A 302 12.89 13.63 -1.57
C MET A 302 14.01 13.59 -2.61
N ALA A 303 14.23 14.68 -3.34
CA ALA A 303 15.32 14.80 -4.33
C ALA A 303 16.70 14.63 -3.70
N THR A 304 16.87 15.08 -2.46
CA THR A 304 18.17 15.05 -1.76
C THR A 304 18.39 13.82 -0.88
N GLN A 305 17.34 13.32 -0.24
CA GLN A 305 17.46 12.24 0.75
C GLN A 305 17.09 10.86 0.21
N MET A 306 16.30 10.80 -0.85
CA MET A 306 15.79 9.55 -1.43
C MET A 306 15.75 9.60 -2.96
N PRO A 307 16.81 10.09 -3.66
CA PRO A 307 16.77 10.24 -5.12
C PRO A 307 16.58 8.90 -5.83
N GLU A 308 17.09 7.80 -5.28
CA GLU A 308 16.97 6.45 -5.84
C GLU A 308 15.52 5.95 -5.92
N ASN A 309 14.63 6.50 -5.09
CA ASN A 309 13.24 6.07 -4.99
C ASN A 309 12.29 6.76 -5.99
N TRP A 310 12.79 7.63 -6.86
CA TRP A 310 11.92 8.39 -7.75
C TRP A 310 12.21 8.19 -9.22
N LEU A 311 11.14 8.17 -10.00
CA LEU A 311 11.16 8.11 -11.46
C LEU A 311 10.08 9.04 -12.01
N MET A 312 10.46 9.95 -12.90
CA MET A 312 9.55 10.87 -13.57
C MET A 312 9.45 10.53 -15.05
N PHE A 313 8.23 10.46 -15.57
CA PHE A 313 7.96 10.49 -17.01
C PHE A 313 7.48 11.88 -17.39
N VAL A 314 8.25 12.57 -18.24
CA VAL A 314 7.92 13.89 -18.75
C VAL A 314 7.40 13.73 -20.17
N ALA A 315 6.20 14.24 -20.42
CA ALA A 315 5.61 14.35 -21.74
C ALA A 315 6.01 15.70 -22.35
N GLU A 316 6.58 15.67 -23.54
CA GLU A 316 7.07 16.85 -24.25
C GLU A 316 6.40 16.96 -25.63
N ARG A 317 6.09 18.18 -26.04
CA ARG A 317 5.58 18.51 -27.36
C ARG A 317 6.31 19.75 -27.87
N GLU A 318 6.89 19.66 -29.07
CA GLU A 318 7.70 20.76 -29.65
C GLU A 318 8.81 21.21 -28.68
N ASP A 319 9.55 20.24 -28.12
CA ASP A 319 10.64 20.42 -27.16
C ASP A 319 10.23 21.16 -25.85
N ARG A 320 8.93 21.24 -25.56
CA ARG A 320 8.41 21.85 -24.33
C ARG A 320 7.71 20.82 -23.46
N PRO A 321 8.02 20.75 -22.15
CA PRO A 321 7.35 19.86 -21.24
C PRO A 321 5.90 20.34 -21.01
N ILE A 322 4.93 19.44 -21.20
CA ILE A 322 3.50 19.74 -21.12
C ILE A 322 2.78 18.98 -20.00
N ALA A 323 3.32 17.85 -19.56
CA ALA A 323 2.76 17.04 -18.49
C ALA A 323 3.82 16.12 -17.89
N CYS A 324 3.57 15.60 -16.69
CA CYS A 324 4.43 14.57 -16.11
C CYS A 324 3.67 13.65 -15.15
N SER A 325 4.21 12.45 -14.95
CA SER A 325 3.86 11.57 -13.84
C SER A 325 5.11 11.26 -13.00
N LEU A 326 4.95 11.20 -11.68
CA LEU A 326 6.01 10.85 -10.75
C LEU A 326 5.66 9.52 -10.09
N ILE A 327 6.57 8.56 -10.20
CA ILE A 327 6.46 7.19 -9.72
C ILE A 327 7.43 7.02 -8.56
N ALA A 328 6.99 6.42 -7.47
CA ALA A 328 7.89 5.96 -6.44
C ALA A 328 8.35 4.52 -6.73
N LEU A 329 9.57 4.19 -6.36
CA LEU A 329 10.19 2.88 -6.56
C LEU A 329 10.63 2.32 -5.21
N SER A 330 10.42 1.03 -5.00
CA SER A 330 11.11 0.32 -3.93
C SER A 330 12.62 0.37 -4.13
N SER A 331 13.38 0.28 -3.03
CA SER A 331 14.84 0.28 -3.06
C SER A 331 15.40 -0.78 -2.12
N GLY A 332 16.49 -1.44 -2.48
CA GLY A 332 17.13 -2.45 -1.66
C GLY A 332 18.11 -3.34 -2.44
N GLU A 333 18.66 -4.34 -1.78
CA GLU A 333 19.64 -5.26 -2.34
C GLU A 333 19.00 -6.31 -3.27
N GLN A 334 19.79 -6.83 -4.18
CA GLN A 334 19.49 -7.49 -5.46
C GLN A 334 18.52 -8.68 -5.50
N ASN A 335 17.87 -9.11 -4.42
CA ASN A 335 17.04 -10.33 -4.42
C ASN A 335 15.61 -10.12 -3.91
N GLY A 336 15.16 -8.88 -3.69
CA GLY A 336 13.80 -8.56 -3.25
C GLY A 336 12.83 -8.36 -4.40
N GLN A 337 11.54 -8.44 -4.10
CA GLN A 337 10.46 -8.14 -5.04
C GLN A 337 10.39 -6.63 -5.31
N LYS A 338 10.67 -6.23 -6.55
CA LYS A 338 10.69 -4.84 -6.99
C LYS A 338 9.28 -4.32 -7.26
N THR A 339 8.89 -3.25 -6.57
CA THR A 339 7.58 -2.62 -6.72
C THR A 339 7.71 -1.16 -7.14
N ALA A 340 6.94 -0.78 -8.14
CA ALA A 340 6.76 0.62 -8.56
C ALA A 340 5.36 1.10 -8.14
N TYR A 341 5.25 2.36 -7.75
CA TYR A 341 4.03 2.96 -7.22
C TYR A 341 3.66 4.20 -8.03
N GLY A 342 2.57 4.14 -8.78
CA GLY A 342 2.00 5.30 -9.45
C GLY A 342 1.45 6.29 -8.42
N ARG A 343 2.03 7.49 -8.33
CA ARG A 343 1.69 8.42 -7.26
C ARG A 343 1.09 9.74 -7.73
N TYR A 344 1.80 10.47 -8.53
CA TYR A 344 1.42 11.84 -8.85
C TYR A 344 1.38 12.06 -10.36
N TRP A 345 0.46 12.89 -10.77
CA TRP A 345 0.24 13.26 -12.16
C TRP A 345 -0.22 14.70 -12.26
N GLY A 346 0.17 15.37 -13.33
CA GLY A 346 -0.43 16.62 -13.72
C GLY A 346 -0.06 17.00 -15.15
N ALA A 347 -0.89 17.85 -15.74
CA ALA A 347 -0.71 18.34 -17.10
C ALA A 347 -0.97 19.84 -17.19
N LEU A 348 -0.13 20.55 -17.93
CA LEU A 348 -0.32 21.97 -18.25
C LEU A 348 -1.10 22.15 -19.56
N GLU A 349 -1.14 21.12 -20.40
CA GLU A 349 -1.87 21.10 -21.65
C GLU A 349 -2.76 19.85 -21.74
N ARG A 350 -3.92 19.99 -22.38
CA ARG A 350 -4.84 18.88 -22.58
C ARG A 350 -4.49 18.15 -23.89
N VAL A 351 -4.18 16.87 -23.77
CA VAL A 351 -4.03 15.94 -24.90
C VAL A 351 -4.84 14.68 -24.64
N ASP A 352 -5.59 14.21 -25.61
CA ASP A 352 -6.41 13.00 -25.49
C ASP A 352 -5.55 11.78 -25.14
N CYS A 353 -5.96 11.02 -24.12
CA CYS A 353 -5.28 9.82 -23.64
C CYS A 353 -3.91 10.05 -22.96
N LEU A 354 -3.44 11.30 -22.82
CA LEU A 354 -2.13 11.60 -22.25
C LEU A 354 -1.97 11.07 -20.81
N HIS A 355 -3.02 11.21 -19.99
CA HIS A 355 -3.04 10.63 -18.64
C HIS A 355 -2.78 9.13 -18.65
N PHE A 356 -3.38 8.39 -19.57
CA PHE A 356 -3.21 6.93 -19.63
C PHE A 356 -1.80 6.54 -20.10
N GLU A 357 -1.25 7.28 -21.05
CA GLU A 357 0.13 7.07 -21.50
C GLU A 357 1.12 7.32 -20.38
N ALA A 358 1.03 8.49 -19.72
CA ALA A 358 1.97 8.91 -18.68
C ALA A 358 1.87 8.11 -17.37
N CYS A 359 0.64 7.71 -16.97
CA CYS A 359 0.41 7.08 -15.67
C CYS A 359 0.37 5.55 -15.71
N TYR A 360 0.23 4.95 -16.89
CA TYR A 360 0.14 3.49 -17.01
C TYR A 360 1.07 2.93 -18.09
N TYR A 361 1.00 3.37 -19.35
CA TYR A 361 1.72 2.68 -20.43
C TYR A 361 3.21 2.89 -20.37
N GLN A 362 3.66 4.11 -20.13
CA GLN A 362 5.08 4.41 -19.93
C GLN A 362 5.63 3.72 -18.68
N PRO A 363 4.98 3.81 -17.49
CA PRO A 363 5.41 3.08 -16.30
C PRO A 363 5.46 1.57 -16.49
N LEU A 364 4.43 0.94 -17.08
CA LEU A 364 4.42 -0.51 -17.28
C LEU A 364 5.51 -0.96 -18.25
N GLN A 365 5.71 -0.23 -19.35
CA GLN A 365 6.78 -0.51 -20.29
C GLN A 365 8.15 -0.41 -19.62
N TRP A 366 8.35 0.61 -18.79
CA TRP A 366 9.59 0.80 -18.03
C TRP A 366 9.79 -0.31 -16.98
N CYS A 367 8.74 -0.68 -16.25
CA CYS A 367 8.79 -1.75 -15.25
C CYS A 367 9.20 -3.09 -15.89
N ILE A 368 8.65 -3.43 -17.05
CA ILE A 368 9.02 -4.64 -17.78
C ILE A 368 10.50 -4.60 -18.19
N ALA A 369 10.94 -3.48 -18.78
CA ALA A 369 12.32 -3.33 -19.25
C ALA A 369 13.38 -3.36 -18.12
N HIS A 370 12.99 -3.01 -16.88
CA HIS A 370 13.90 -2.94 -15.72
C HIS A 370 13.65 -4.06 -14.69
N GLY A 371 12.83 -5.07 -15.04
CA GLY A 371 12.59 -6.23 -14.20
C GLY A 371 11.88 -5.93 -12.89
N PHE A 372 10.95 -4.96 -12.90
CA PHE A 372 10.04 -4.74 -11.78
C PHE A 372 8.93 -5.77 -11.78
N ASP A 373 8.60 -6.33 -10.60
CA ASP A 373 7.64 -7.42 -10.44
C ASP A 373 6.20 -6.92 -10.37
N SER A 374 6.00 -5.69 -9.91
CA SER A 374 4.66 -5.12 -9.73
C SER A 374 4.63 -3.61 -9.93
N PHE A 375 3.43 -3.13 -10.30
CA PHE A 375 3.10 -1.71 -10.34
C PHE A 375 1.76 -1.48 -9.64
N GLU A 376 1.78 -0.65 -8.59
CA GLU A 376 0.59 -0.27 -7.84
C GLU A 376 -0.01 1.03 -8.39
N GLY A 377 -1.22 0.94 -8.90
CA GLY A 377 -1.90 2.08 -9.52
C GLY A 377 -2.56 3.06 -8.53
N GLY A 378 -2.39 2.88 -7.23
CA GLY A 378 -3.03 3.68 -6.17
C GLY A 378 -4.49 3.32 -5.92
N ALA A 379 -5.14 4.06 -4.99
CA ALA A 379 -6.52 3.87 -4.62
C ALA A 379 -7.47 4.21 -5.78
N GLN A 380 -8.61 3.52 -5.83
CA GLN A 380 -9.76 3.72 -6.71
C GLN A 380 -9.51 3.64 -8.24
N GLY A 381 -10.55 3.32 -8.97
CA GLY A 381 -10.65 3.43 -10.43
C GLY A 381 -10.66 2.10 -11.19
N GLU A 382 -11.85 1.55 -11.40
CA GLU A 382 -12.07 0.35 -12.24
C GLU A 382 -11.51 0.50 -13.68
N HIS A 383 -11.38 1.75 -14.18
CA HIS A 383 -10.78 2.01 -15.49
C HIS A 383 -9.34 1.46 -15.60
N LYS A 384 -8.66 1.21 -14.48
CA LYS A 384 -7.33 0.60 -14.42
C LYS A 384 -7.33 -0.85 -14.91
N MET A 385 -8.44 -1.58 -14.75
CA MET A 385 -8.58 -2.93 -15.29
C MET A 385 -8.43 -3.00 -16.80
N ALA A 386 -8.91 -1.97 -17.51
CA ALA A 386 -8.72 -1.91 -18.96
C ALA A 386 -7.24 -1.81 -19.37
N ARG A 387 -6.34 -1.56 -18.43
CA ARG A 387 -4.87 -1.46 -18.58
C ARG A 387 -4.15 -2.58 -17.83
N ALA A 388 -4.89 -3.66 -17.55
CA ALA A 388 -4.39 -4.87 -16.89
C ALA A 388 -3.88 -4.69 -15.44
N LEU A 389 -4.31 -3.64 -14.74
CA LEU A 389 -4.17 -3.61 -13.30
C LEU A 389 -5.35 -4.38 -12.71
N LEU A 390 -5.06 -5.51 -12.08
CA LEU A 390 -6.07 -6.41 -11.52
C LEU A 390 -6.48 -6.01 -10.10
N PRO A 391 -7.69 -6.35 -9.66
CA PRO A 391 -8.14 -6.04 -8.31
C PRO A 391 -7.35 -6.80 -7.27
N VAL A 392 -6.95 -6.10 -6.21
CA VAL A 392 -6.25 -6.64 -5.05
C VAL A 392 -6.99 -6.19 -3.80
N LYS A 393 -7.30 -7.15 -2.93
CA LYS A 393 -7.87 -6.86 -1.62
C LYS A 393 -6.78 -6.24 -0.74
N THR A 394 -7.04 -5.06 -0.17
CA THR A 394 -6.20 -4.42 0.84
C THR A 394 -6.97 -4.34 2.16
N THR A 395 -6.25 -4.38 3.27
CA THR A 395 -6.87 -4.50 4.59
C THR A 395 -6.34 -3.41 5.52
N SER A 396 -7.25 -2.88 6.33
CA SER A 396 -6.98 -1.98 7.44
C SER A 396 -7.59 -2.58 8.72
N ALA A 397 -7.06 -2.21 9.88
CA ALA A 397 -7.54 -2.69 11.16
C ALA A 397 -7.99 -1.52 12.05
N HIS A 398 -9.05 -1.75 12.84
CA HIS A 398 -9.71 -0.69 13.60
C HIS A 398 -10.05 -1.17 15.01
N TRP A 399 -9.83 -0.30 15.98
CA TRP A 399 -10.30 -0.43 17.36
C TRP A 399 -11.08 0.83 17.75
N LEU A 400 -12.20 0.65 18.43
CA LEU A 400 -13.03 1.73 18.95
C LEU A 400 -13.14 1.58 20.48
N ALA A 401 -12.93 2.69 21.20
CA ALA A 401 -12.96 2.68 22.66
C ALA A 401 -14.36 2.45 23.24
N HIS A 402 -15.40 2.97 22.56
CA HIS A 402 -16.77 2.86 23.05
C HIS A 402 -17.43 1.54 22.61
N PRO A 403 -17.81 0.63 23.53
CA PRO A 403 -18.27 -0.71 23.18
C PRO A 403 -19.46 -0.73 22.22
N SER A 404 -20.49 0.08 22.45
CA SER A 404 -21.68 0.11 21.59
C SER A 404 -21.37 0.57 20.17
N PHE A 405 -20.39 1.45 19.99
CA PHE A 405 -19.93 1.84 18.65
C PHE A 405 -19.07 0.75 18.02
N ALA A 406 -18.22 0.07 18.80
CA ALA A 406 -17.47 -1.08 18.34
C ALA A 406 -18.39 -2.17 17.79
N ASP A 407 -19.43 -2.55 18.55
CA ASP A 407 -20.46 -3.54 18.11
C ASP A 407 -21.20 -3.09 16.83
N ALA A 408 -21.52 -1.82 16.72
CA ALA A 408 -22.22 -1.27 15.54
C ALA A 408 -21.30 -1.28 14.32
N VAL A 409 -20.03 -0.92 14.48
CA VAL A 409 -19.04 -0.91 13.40
C VAL A 409 -18.71 -2.35 12.98
N GLU A 410 -18.58 -3.31 13.91
CA GLU A 410 -18.34 -4.71 13.59
C GLU A 410 -19.45 -5.27 12.68
N ARG A 411 -20.73 -5.03 13.03
CA ARG A 411 -21.86 -5.42 12.17
C ARG A 411 -21.89 -4.73 10.83
N PHE A 412 -21.41 -3.48 10.76
CA PHE A 412 -21.28 -2.75 9.50
C PHE A 412 -20.19 -3.39 8.62
N LEU A 413 -19.03 -3.68 9.20
CA LEU A 413 -17.88 -4.27 8.50
C LEU A 413 -18.18 -5.68 7.98
N ALA A 414 -18.91 -6.50 8.73
CA ALA A 414 -19.32 -7.84 8.28
C ALA A 414 -20.17 -7.75 6.99
N ARG A 415 -21.11 -6.78 6.91
CA ARG A 415 -21.91 -6.56 5.70
C ARG A 415 -21.09 -5.97 4.54
N GLU A 416 -20.15 -5.09 4.84
CA GLU A 416 -19.24 -4.51 3.84
C GLU A 416 -18.35 -5.60 3.22
N GLU A 417 -17.88 -6.56 4.01
CA GLU A 417 -17.04 -7.68 3.56
C GLU A 417 -17.79 -8.58 2.54
N GLU A 418 -19.06 -8.90 2.78
CA GLU A 418 -19.88 -9.62 1.80
C GLU A 418 -19.99 -8.85 0.48
N GLY A 419 -20.17 -7.53 0.56
CA GLY A 419 -20.18 -6.64 -0.60
C GLY A 419 -18.84 -6.64 -1.37
N ILE A 420 -17.73 -6.61 -0.67
CA ILE A 420 -16.38 -6.65 -1.27
C ILE A 420 -16.13 -8.00 -1.97
N ALA A 421 -16.56 -9.11 -1.38
CA ALA A 421 -16.41 -10.43 -2.00
C ALA A 421 -17.17 -10.51 -3.33
N GLY A 422 -18.44 -10.09 -3.36
CA GLY A 422 -19.23 -10.03 -4.60
C GLY A 422 -18.67 -9.06 -5.63
N TYR A 423 -18.11 -7.92 -5.19
CA TYR A 423 -17.45 -6.96 -6.07
C TYR A 423 -16.18 -7.55 -6.71
N MET A 424 -15.33 -8.22 -5.94
CA MET A 424 -14.14 -8.91 -6.45
C MET A 424 -14.49 -9.94 -7.52
N GLU A 425 -15.51 -10.80 -7.28
CA GLU A 425 -15.98 -11.76 -8.28
C GLU A 425 -16.48 -11.06 -9.57
N ALA A 426 -17.20 -9.95 -9.45
CA ALA A 426 -17.67 -9.18 -10.60
C ALA A 426 -16.51 -8.58 -11.41
N LEU A 427 -15.42 -8.17 -10.74
CA LEU A 427 -14.21 -7.69 -11.37
C LEU A 427 -13.44 -8.82 -12.08
N GLU A 428 -13.32 -10.00 -11.45
CA GLU A 428 -12.65 -11.16 -12.04
C GLU A 428 -13.29 -11.59 -13.36
N ARG A 429 -14.62 -11.52 -13.47
CA ARG A 429 -15.33 -11.79 -14.75
C ARG A 429 -14.96 -10.82 -15.87
N ARG A 430 -14.39 -9.66 -15.56
CA ARG A 430 -13.94 -8.64 -16.52
C ARG A 430 -12.43 -8.66 -16.76
N ASN A 431 -11.75 -9.76 -16.41
CA ASN A 431 -10.32 -9.93 -16.55
C ASN A 431 -9.87 -9.59 -18.00
N PRO A 432 -8.90 -8.68 -18.18
CA PRO A 432 -8.46 -8.23 -19.49
C PRO A 432 -7.54 -9.24 -20.22
N PHE A 433 -7.00 -10.21 -19.53
CA PHE A 433 -6.12 -11.23 -20.11
C PHE A 433 -6.91 -12.23 -20.97
N LYS A 434 -6.23 -12.84 -21.93
CA LYS A 434 -6.80 -13.94 -22.70
C LYS A 434 -7.15 -15.12 -21.78
N PRO A 435 -8.26 -15.82 -22.03
CA PRO A 435 -8.46 -17.12 -21.43
C PRO A 435 -7.26 -18.01 -21.79
N THR A 436 -6.62 -18.59 -20.79
CA THR A 436 -5.60 -19.61 -21.04
C THR A 436 -6.28 -20.80 -21.69
N ALA A 437 -5.79 -21.23 -22.86
CA ALA A 437 -6.32 -22.41 -23.54
C ALA A 437 -6.23 -23.60 -22.57
N SER A 438 -7.38 -24.25 -22.34
CA SER A 438 -7.51 -25.48 -21.57
C SER A 438 -6.86 -26.66 -22.27
#